data_4ad57f112c3385385a083436fe2996a2
#
_entry.id   4ad57f112c3385385a083436fe2996a2
#
_cell.length_a   1.000
_cell.length_b   1.000
_cell.length_c   1.000
_cell.angle_alpha   90.00
_cell.angle_beta   90.00
_cell.angle_gamma   90.00
#
_symmetry.space_group_name_H-M   'P 1'
#
loop_
_entity.id
_entity.type
_entity.pdbx_description
1 polymer ?
#
loop_
_entity_poly.entity_id
_entity_poly.type
_entity_poly.pdbx_seq_one_letter_code
_entity_poly.pdbx_strand_id
1 'polypeptide(L)'
;MSKVVISTAGTGMTGTELDGILRETYHLEMEMCGPEYATAITSVIDSGEGLDRLEAAVMEIDRELAQELGKTRDVGAGRRADASGPDAAANMLNAGPTPVGTAFSGAAQDSTPFPRLRSLMPIALAMDKDLERVALRESGGRISGEYIYIYPPGIPIVAPGEEISGEALDLVLRFMEQGLPVQGPQDRALEWLLVVRQNIDR
;
A
#
# COMPACT_ATOMS: atom_id res chain seq x y z
N MET A 1 -12.23 8.54 -19.15
CA MET A 1 -11.29 8.50 -18.01
C MET A 1 -11.30 7.08 -17.48
N SER A 2 -10.17 6.40 -17.51
CA SER A 2 -10.02 5.01 -17.09
C SER A 2 -8.81 4.89 -16.16
N LYS A 3 -8.81 3.89 -15.29
CA LYS A 3 -7.65 3.56 -14.46
C LYS A 3 -7.04 2.25 -14.93
N VAL A 4 -5.73 2.21 -15.01
CA VAL A 4 -4.95 1.01 -15.28
C VAL A 4 -4.19 0.66 -14.02
N VAL A 5 -4.46 -0.50 -13.45
CA VAL A 5 -3.77 -1.00 -12.25
C VAL A 5 -2.72 -2.02 -12.68
N ILE A 6 -1.48 -1.79 -12.30
CA ILE A 6 -0.34 -2.67 -12.57
C ILE A 6 0.01 -3.33 -11.24
N SER A 7 -0.14 -4.65 -11.18
CA SER A 7 0.19 -5.42 -9.97
C SER A 7 1.66 -5.84 -9.97
N THR A 8 2.31 -5.69 -8.84
CA THR A 8 3.67 -6.19 -8.57
C THR A 8 3.66 -7.44 -7.68
N ALA A 9 2.46 -7.97 -7.37
CA ALA A 9 2.32 -9.14 -6.52
C ALA A 9 3.12 -10.34 -7.06
N GLY A 10 3.91 -10.96 -6.19
CA GLY A 10 4.74 -12.12 -6.54
C GLY A 10 6.03 -11.82 -7.32
N THR A 11 6.33 -10.55 -7.61
CA THR A 11 7.57 -10.15 -8.33
C THR A 11 8.74 -9.86 -7.39
N GLY A 12 8.47 -9.63 -6.12
CA GLY A 12 9.46 -9.13 -5.14
C GLY A 12 9.67 -7.61 -5.18
N MET A 13 9.05 -6.91 -6.15
CA MET A 13 9.06 -5.44 -6.26
C MET A 13 7.83 -4.86 -5.58
N THR A 14 7.97 -3.74 -4.90
CA THR A 14 6.84 -2.98 -4.36
C THR A 14 6.25 -2.05 -5.43
N GLY A 15 4.99 -1.65 -5.26
CA GLY A 15 4.38 -0.64 -6.14
C GLY A 15 5.07 0.72 -6.06
N THR A 16 5.68 1.05 -4.91
CA THR A 16 6.47 2.28 -4.73
C THR A 16 7.78 2.23 -5.54
N GLU A 17 8.44 1.08 -5.58
CA GLU A 17 9.63 0.89 -6.42
C GLU A 17 9.27 0.96 -7.90
N LEU A 18 8.16 0.33 -8.31
CA LEU A 18 7.65 0.43 -9.67
C LEU A 18 7.35 1.89 -10.06
N ASP A 19 6.66 2.65 -9.21
CA ASP A 19 6.37 4.08 -9.43
C ASP A 19 7.67 4.88 -9.59
N GLY A 20 8.67 4.64 -8.73
CA GLY A 20 9.98 5.28 -8.82
C GLY A 20 10.67 5.01 -10.16
N ILE A 21 10.72 3.75 -10.60
CA ILE A 21 11.33 3.37 -11.88
C ILE A 21 10.58 4.01 -13.06
N LEU A 22 9.24 3.94 -13.06
CA LEU A 22 8.43 4.53 -14.12
C LEU A 22 8.64 6.04 -14.23
N ARG A 23 8.75 6.74 -13.10
CA ARG A 23 8.98 8.18 -13.05
C ARG A 23 10.38 8.57 -13.49
N GLU A 24 11.41 7.96 -12.91
CA GLU A 24 12.80 8.37 -13.10
C GLU A 24 13.37 7.93 -14.45
N THR A 25 13.04 6.71 -14.88
CA THR A 25 13.61 6.13 -16.11
C THR A 25 12.75 6.38 -17.33
N TYR A 26 11.41 6.24 -17.18
CA TYR A 26 10.49 6.31 -18.33
C TYR A 26 9.71 7.62 -18.41
N HIS A 27 9.84 8.50 -17.39
CA HIS A 27 9.11 9.77 -17.30
C HIS A 27 7.59 9.58 -17.37
N LEU A 28 7.09 8.57 -16.66
CA LEU A 28 5.68 8.22 -16.53
C LEU A 28 5.24 8.43 -15.09
N GLU A 29 4.28 9.34 -14.87
CA GLU A 29 3.73 9.63 -13.55
C GLU A 29 2.53 8.73 -13.27
N MET A 30 2.55 8.02 -12.14
CA MET A 30 1.41 7.25 -11.68
C MET A 30 0.50 8.11 -10.79
N GLU A 31 -0.79 7.79 -10.73
CA GLU A 31 -1.73 8.46 -9.84
C GLU A 31 -1.47 8.09 -8.38
N MET A 32 -1.22 6.83 -8.14
CA MET A 32 -0.95 6.30 -6.80
C MET A 32 -0.19 4.97 -6.88
N CYS A 33 0.46 4.63 -5.78
CA CYS A 33 1.05 3.32 -5.59
C CYS A 33 0.71 2.75 -4.21
N GLY A 34 0.76 1.44 -4.09
CA GLY A 34 0.58 0.69 -2.85
C GLY A 34 1.69 -0.34 -2.69
N PRO A 35 1.61 -1.22 -1.68
CA PRO A 35 2.63 -2.23 -1.46
C PRO A 35 2.87 -3.15 -2.66
N GLU A 36 1.81 -3.50 -3.39
CA GLU A 36 1.86 -4.49 -4.47
C GLU A 36 1.21 -4.00 -5.78
N TYR A 37 1.08 -2.67 -5.96
CA TYR A 37 0.49 -2.12 -7.19
C TYR A 37 0.90 -0.67 -7.42
N ALA A 38 0.84 -0.26 -8.68
CA ALA A 38 0.79 1.15 -9.10
C ALA A 38 -0.43 1.35 -10.00
N THR A 39 -1.02 2.55 -9.96
CA THR A 39 -2.22 2.91 -10.72
C THR A 39 -1.93 4.11 -11.60
N ALA A 40 -2.12 3.94 -12.90
CA ALA A 40 -2.16 5.04 -13.86
C ALA A 40 -3.61 5.51 -14.05
N ILE A 41 -3.80 6.82 -14.19
CA ILE A 41 -5.07 7.41 -14.61
C ILE A 41 -4.93 7.91 -16.04
N THR A 42 -5.91 7.59 -16.89
CA THR A 42 -5.95 8.06 -18.26
C THR A 42 -7.05 9.11 -18.45
N SER A 43 -6.80 10.07 -19.31
CA SER A 43 -7.70 11.15 -19.62
C SER A 43 -8.01 11.20 -21.14
N VAL A 44 -8.90 12.09 -21.54
CA VAL A 44 -9.21 12.31 -22.96
C VAL A 44 -8.08 13.02 -23.72
N ILE A 45 -7.06 13.51 -23.00
CA ILE A 45 -5.92 14.22 -23.59
C ILE A 45 -4.76 13.27 -23.86
N ASP A 46 -4.75 12.08 -23.21
CA ASP A 46 -3.68 11.12 -23.40
C ASP A 46 -3.68 10.58 -24.82
N SER A 47 -2.50 10.57 -25.42
CA SER A 47 -2.29 10.06 -26.77
C SER A 47 -2.05 8.54 -26.75
N GLY A 48 -2.29 7.88 -27.89
CA GLY A 48 -1.89 6.48 -28.08
C GLY A 48 -0.41 6.26 -27.79
N GLU A 49 0.45 7.22 -28.17
CA GLU A 49 1.89 7.17 -27.89
C GLU A 49 2.22 7.10 -26.39
N GLY A 50 1.46 7.82 -25.54
CA GLY A 50 1.63 7.74 -24.07
C GLY A 50 1.31 6.36 -23.51
N LEU A 51 0.26 5.71 -24.03
CA LEU A 51 -0.12 4.36 -23.65
C LEU A 51 0.89 3.32 -24.16
N ASP A 52 1.37 3.46 -25.40
CA ASP A 52 2.40 2.59 -25.98
C ASP A 52 3.71 2.67 -25.17
N ARG A 53 4.06 3.87 -24.67
CA ARG A 53 5.22 4.05 -23.77
C ARG A 53 5.04 3.33 -22.43
N LEU A 54 3.84 3.40 -21.85
CA LEU A 54 3.55 2.69 -20.60
C LEU A 54 3.66 1.17 -20.81
N GLU A 55 3.07 0.66 -21.89
CA GLU A 55 3.15 -0.76 -22.24
C GLU A 55 4.61 -1.20 -22.42
N ALA A 56 5.40 -0.45 -23.21
CA ALA A 56 6.80 -0.75 -23.46
C ALA A 56 7.62 -0.76 -22.16
N ALA A 57 7.42 0.22 -21.27
CA ALA A 57 8.10 0.33 -20.00
C ALA A 57 7.79 -0.87 -19.08
N VAL A 58 6.51 -1.22 -18.94
CA VAL A 58 6.09 -2.35 -18.11
C VAL A 58 6.64 -3.68 -18.64
N MET A 59 6.62 -3.87 -19.96
CA MET A 59 7.17 -5.08 -20.62
C MET A 59 8.70 -5.18 -20.49
N GLU A 60 9.41 -4.05 -20.42
CA GLU A 60 10.86 -4.04 -20.21
C GLU A 60 11.19 -4.39 -18.76
N ILE A 61 10.51 -3.78 -17.79
CA ILE A 61 10.66 -4.08 -16.36
C ILE A 61 10.35 -5.56 -16.07
N ASP A 62 9.27 -6.11 -16.64
CA ASP A 62 8.90 -7.52 -16.47
C ASP A 62 10.00 -8.47 -17.00
N ARG A 63 10.61 -8.12 -18.14
CA ARG A 63 11.73 -8.88 -18.69
C ARG A 63 12.96 -8.86 -17.80
N GLU A 64 13.29 -7.71 -17.22
CA GLU A 64 14.43 -7.57 -16.31
C GLU A 64 14.22 -8.38 -15.04
N LEU A 65 13.03 -8.30 -14.43
CA LEU A 65 12.64 -9.10 -13.27
C LEU A 65 12.72 -10.61 -13.56
N ALA A 66 12.22 -11.04 -14.71
CA ALA A 66 12.29 -12.46 -15.11
C ALA A 66 13.74 -12.95 -15.26
N GLN A 67 14.65 -12.09 -15.76
CA GLN A 67 16.07 -12.43 -15.88
C GLN A 67 16.77 -12.53 -14.52
N GLU A 68 16.42 -11.66 -13.58
CA GLU A 68 16.96 -11.69 -12.22
C GLU A 68 16.49 -12.93 -11.46
N LEU A 69 15.22 -13.26 -11.55
CA LEU A 69 14.64 -14.48 -10.97
C LEU A 69 15.25 -15.75 -11.59
N GLY A 70 15.58 -15.72 -12.88
CA GLY A 70 16.29 -16.81 -13.56
C GLY A 70 17.72 -17.02 -13.03
N LYS A 71 18.44 -15.92 -12.78
CA LYS A 71 19.83 -15.97 -12.25
C LYS A 71 19.89 -16.51 -10.81
N THR A 72 18.90 -16.18 -9.98
CA THR A 72 18.83 -16.65 -8.59
C THR A 72 18.50 -18.15 -8.50
N ARG A 73 17.80 -18.71 -9.48
CA ARG A 73 17.53 -20.16 -9.54
C ARG A 73 18.76 -20.99 -9.91
N ASP A 74 19.64 -20.47 -10.75
CA ASP A 74 20.86 -21.21 -11.18
C ASP A 74 21.92 -21.29 -10.09
N VAL A 75 21.97 -20.36 -9.14
CA VAL A 75 22.92 -20.38 -8.01
C VAL A 75 22.48 -21.34 -6.89
N GLY A 76 21.21 -21.75 -6.88
CA GLY A 76 20.64 -22.69 -5.88
C GLY A 76 20.62 -24.17 -6.29
N ALA A 77 21.00 -24.54 -7.51
CA ALA A 77 20.88 -25.91 -8.05
C ALA A 77 22.01 -26.88 -7.62
N GLY A 78 22.51 -26.76 -6.39
CA GLY A 78 23.52 -27.61 -5.79
C GLY A 78 23.02 -28.62 -4.75
N ARG A 79 21.72 -28.90 -4.64
CA ARG A 79 21.22 -30.02 -3.83
C ARG A 79 19.99 -30.67 -4.44
N ARG A 80 20.19 -31.89 -4.94
CA ARG A 80 19.15 -32.79 -5.44
C ARG A 80 18.12 -33.11 -4.35
N ALA A 81 16.84 -33.04 -4.68
CA ALA A 81 15.82 -33.98 -4.23
C ALA A 81 14.81 -34.19 -5.34
N ASP A 82 14.66 -35.43 -5.74
CA ASP A 82 13.71 -35.99 -6.72
C ASP A 82 12.26 -35.60 -6.38
N ALA A 83 11.53 -35.10 -7.36
CA ALA A 83 10.11 -35.38 -7.53
C ALA A 83 9.69 -35.03 -8.97
N SER A 84 9.57 -36.04 -9.77
CA SER A 84 9.07 -36.08 -11.14
C SER A 84 7.57 -35.72 -11.21
N GLY A 85 7.20 -34.81 -12.15
CA GLY A 85 5.84 -34.64 -12.64
C GLY A 85 5.72 -33.46 -13.63
N PRO A 86 5.40 -33.72 -14.94
CA PRO A 86 5.47 -32.72 -16.00
C PRO A 86 4.15 -31.96 -16.28
N ASP A 87 3.33 -31.60 -15.29
CA ASP A 87 1.99 -31.04 -15.54
C ASP A 87 1.73 -29.63 -14.99
N ALA A 88 2.73 -28.94 -14.45
CA ALA A 88 2.50 -27.60 -13.90
C ALA A 88 2.63 -26.43 -14.91
N ALA A 89 3.30 -26.64 -16.03
CA ALA A 89 3.56 -25.58 -17.01
C ALA A 89 2.46 -25.38 -18.07
N ALA A 90 1.55 -26.36 -18.22
CA ALA A 90 0.49 -26.28 -19.24
C ALA A 90 -0.78 -25.54 -18.80
N ASN A 91 -0.91 -25.19 -17.53
CA ASN A 91 -2.13 -24.59 -16.98
C ASN A 91 -2.11 -23.04 -16.89
N MET A 92 -1.00 -22.39 -17.23
CA MET A 92 -0.90 -20.92 -17.21
C MET A 92 -1.29 -20.23 -18.54
N LEU A 93 -1.46 -20.99 -19.63
CA LEU A 93 -1.77 -20.41 -20.95
C LEU A 93 -3.25 -20.40 -21.32
N ASN A 94 -4.15 -20.89 -20.44
CA ASN A 94 -5.58 -20.98 -20.72
C ASN A 94 -6.48 -20.24 -19.72
N ALA A 95 -5.96 -19.30 -18.93
CA ALA A 95 -6.79 -18.40 -18.13
C ALA A 95 -7.31 -17.30 -19.04
N GLY A 96 -8.53 -17.45 -19.53
CA GLY A 96 -9.29 -16.38 -20.17
C GLY A 96 -9.48 -15.20 -19.21
N PRO A 97 -9.92 -14.01 -19.68
CA PRO A 97 -10.01 -12.80 -18.88
C PRO A 97 -10.88 -13.05 -17.64
N THR A 98 -10.25 -13.01 -16.48
CA THR A 98 -10.94 -13.09 -15.18
C THR A 98 -11.83 -11.87 -15.00
N PRO A 99 -13.06 -12.02 -14.49
CA PRO A 99 -13.96 -10.90 -14.23
C PRO A 99 -13.31 -9.91 -13.25
N VAL A 100 -13.45 -8.62 -13.52
CA VAL A 100 -12.95 -7.46 -12.77
C VAL A 100 -13.55 -7.39 -11.35
N GLY A 101 -13.46 -8.42 -10.57
CA GLY A 101 -13.98 -8.51 -9.21
C GLY A 101 -13.16 -9.39 -8.28
N THR A 102 -12.18 -10.12 -8.82
CA THR A 102 -11.41 -11.11 -8.05
C THR A 102 -9.91 -10.83 -7.98
N ALA A 103 -9.43 -9.70 -8.53
CA ALA A 103 -8.00 -9.35 -8.52
C ALA A 103 -7.45 -8.98 -7.12
N PHE A 104 -8.29 -8.94 -6.08
CA PHE A 104 -7.86 -8.77 -4.69
C PHE A 104 -7.69 -10.10 -3.93
N SER A 105 -7.82 -11.24 -4.61
CA SER A 105 -7.80 -12.58 -3.98
C SER A 105 -6.41 -13.24 -3.98
N GLY A 106 -5.38 -12.62 -4.49
CA GLY A 106 -4.04 -13.23 -4.64
C GLY A 106 -3.04 -12.95 -3.52
N ALA A 107 -3.31 -11.99 -2.65
CA ALA A 107 -2.47 -11.68 -1.49
C ALA A 107 -3.15 -12.11 -0.20
N ALA A 108 -3.48 -13.40 -0.08
CA ALA A 108 -4.11 -13.97 1.11
C ALA A 108 -3.13 -14.18 2.25
N GLN A 109 -2.15 -13.30 2.48
CA GLN A 109 -1.29 -13.41 3.65
C GLN A 109 -1.07 -12.12 4.44
N ASP A 110 -1.56 -10.95 3.99
CA ASP A 110 -1.52 -9.74 4.83
C ASP A 110 -2.63 -8.72 4.51
N SER A 111 -3.77 -9.14 4.01
CA SER A 111 -4.96 -8.31 4.00
C SER A 111 -5.51 -8.19 5.42
N THR A 112 -4.74 -7.53 6.29
CA THR A 112 -5.30 -7.09 7.56
C THR A 112 -6.37 -6.06 7.19
N PRO A 113 -7.67 -6.37 7.34
CA PRO A 113 -8.70 -5.39 7.04
C PRO A 113 -8.44 -4.16 7.90
N PHE A 114 -8.71 -2.96 7.36
CA PHE A 114 -8.63 -1.73 8.14
C PHE A 114 -9.41 -1.95 9.45
N PRO A 115 -8.79 -1.69 10.62
CA PRO A 115 -9.44 -1.93 11.90
C PRO A 115 -10.69 -1.07 12.03
N ARG A 116 -11.75 -1.64 12.56
CA ARG A 116 -12.96 -0.87 12.89
C ARG A 116 -12.77 -0.22 14.25
N LEU A 117 -12.56 1.08 14.25
CA LEU A 117 -12.32 1.83 15.46
C LEU A 117 -13.63 2.20 16.17
N ARG A 118 -13.55 2.36 17.48
CA ARG A 118 -14.65 2.87 18.30
C ARG A 118 -14.66 4.39 18.24
N SER A 119 -15.71 4.97 17.69
CA SER A 119 -15.95 6.40 17.84
C SER A 119 -16.49 6.67 19.25
N LEU A 120 -15.72 7.38 20.07
CA LEU A 120 -16.08 7.74 21.45
C LEU A 120 -16.72 9.10 21.53
N MET A 121 -16.52 9.95 20.52
CA MET A 121 -17.17 11.24 20.39
C MET A 121 -17.23 11.70 18.93
N PRO A 122 -18.14 12.61 18.57
CA PRO A 122 -18.17 13.22 17.24
C PRO A 122 -16.86 13.95 16.92
N ILE A 123 -16.44 13.91 15.65
CA ILE A 123 -15.22 14.57 15.15
C ILE A 123 -15.16 16.04 15.57
N ALA A 124 -16.25 16.80 15.35
CA ALA A 124 -16.31 18.22 15.69
C ALA A 124 -16.05 18.45 17.20
N LEU A 125 -16.57 17.57 18.05
CA LEU A 125 -16.35 17.70 19.50
C LEU A 125 -14.90 17.37 19.87
N ALA A 126 -14.30 16.37 19.24
CA ALA A 126 -12.91 16.00 19.49
C ALA A 126 -11.95 17.14 19.10
N MET A 127 -12.24 17.82 17.99
CA MET A 127 -11.43 18.95 17.50
C MET A 127 -11.55 20.21 18.39
N ASP A 128 -12.65 20.35 19.11
CA ASP A 128 -12.88 21.47 20.05
C ASP A 128 -12.36 21.19 21.48
N LYS A 129 -11.87 19.98 21.75
CA LYS A 129 -11.33 19.61 23.06
C LYS A 129 -9.89 20.10 23.25
N ASP A 130 -9.48 20.18 24.51
CA ASP A 130 -8.08 20.35 24.86
C ASP A 130 -7.31 19.14 24.40
N LEU A 131 -6.26 19.38 23.61
CA LEU A 131 -5.38 18.34 23.07
C LEU A 131 -4.05 18.33 23.83
N GLU A 132 -3.43 17.18 23.91
CA GLU A 132 -2.08 17.02 24.43
C GLU A 132 -1.24 16.15 23.49
N ARG A 133 0.06 16.36 23.52
CA ARG A 133 1.02 15.59 22.72
C ARG A 133 1.37 14.31 23.43
N VAL A 134 1.33 13.20 22.70
CA VAL A 134 1.85 11.91 23.15
C VAL A 134 2.77 11.35 22.07
N ALA A 135 3.77 10.55 22.44
CA ALA A 135 4.55 9.84 21.44
C ALA A 135 3.63 8.93 20.62
N LEU A 136 3.81 8.88 19.30
CA LEU A 136 2.94 8.07 18.43
C LEU A 136 2.86 6.62 18.93
N ARG A 137 3.99 6.03 19.31
CA ARG A 137 4.05 4.64 19.79
C ARG A 137 3.34 4.41 21.13
N GLU A 138 3.05 5.48 21.88
CA GLU A 138 2.37 5.46 23.17
C GLU A 138 0.91 5.93 23.06
N SER A 139 0.42 6.19 21.85
CA SER A 139 -0.93 6.71 21.63
C SER A 139 -2.04 5.65 21.71
N GLY A 140 -1.69 4.38 21.82
CA GLY A 140 -2.67 3.29 21.95
C GLY A 140 -3.63 3.50 23.13
N GLY A 141 -4.93 3.29 22.90
CA GLY A 141 -6.00 3.49 23.89
C GLY A 141 -6.38 4.96 24.12
N ARG A 142 -5.70 5.91 23.46
CA ARG A 142 -6.06 7.34 23.54
C ARG A 142 -7.09 7.70 22.48
N ILE A 143 -7.82 8.79 22.72
CA ILE A 143 -8.78 9.34 21.74
C ILE A 143 -8.02 10.29 20.84
N SER A 144 -8.03 10.02 19.53
CA SER A 144 -7.33 10.88 18.57
C SER A 144 -7.94 12.26 18.49
N GLY A 145 -7.10 13.29 18.45
CA GLY A 145 -7.47 14.66 18.10
C GLY A 145 -7.19 15.00 16.64
N GLU A 146 -6.55 14.10 15.92
CA GLU A 146 -6.11 14.29 14.53
C GLU A 146 -6.51 13.12 13.64
N TYR A 147 -6.56 13.38 12.34
CA TYR A 147 -6.64 12.31 11.35
C TYR A 147 -5.27 11.63 11.18
N ILE A 148 -5.28 10.33 10.95
CA ILE A 148 -4.16 9.58 10.39
C ILE A 148 -4.69 8.87 9.15
N TYR A 149 -4.11 9.12 7.98
CA TYR A 149 -4.55 8.56 6.72
C TYR A 149 -3.37 8.28 5.79
N ILE A 150 -3.58 7.40 4.80
CA ILE A 150 -2.65 7.19 3.70
C ILE A 150 -3.10 8.03 2.53
N TYR A 151 -2.20 8.76 1.93
CA TYR A 151 -2.48 9.51 0.71
C TYR A 151 -1.40 9.26 -0.35
N PRO A 152 -1.78 8.97 -1.60
CA PRO A 152 -3.12 8.67 -2.12
C PRO A 152 -3.65 7.31 -1.67
N PRO A 153 -4.99 7.07 -1.61
CA PRO A 153 -6.11 7.92 -2.05
C PRO A 153 -6.75 8.77 -0.94
N GLY A 154 -6.20 8.82 0.26
CA GLY A 154 -6.80 9.55 1.39
C GLY A 154 -7.73 8.68 2.25
N ILE A 155 -7.38 7.40 2.44
CA ILE A 155 -8.14 6.49 3.29
C ILE A 155 -7.78 6.75 4.75
N PRO A 156 -8.73 7.18 5.60
CA PRO A 156 -8.46 7.37 7.01
C PRO A 156 -8.27 6.03 7.71
N ILE A 157 -7.20 5.95 8.51
CA ILE A 157 -6.92 4.84 9.42
C ILE A 157 -7.51 5.16 10.79
N VAL A 158 -7.37 6.43 11.22
CA VAL A 158 -7.90 6.97 12.46
C VAL A 158 -8.50 8.33 12.18
N ALA A 159 -9.68 8.61 12.72
CA ALA A 159 -10.31 9.93 12.70
C ALA A 159 -10.34 10.56 14.09
N PRO A 160 -10.43 11.90 14.19
CA PRO A 160 -10.61 12.56 15.48
C PRO A 160 -11.86 12.03 16.21
N GLY A 161 -11.73 11.79 17.52
CA GLY A 161 -12.80 11.23 18.33
C GLY A 161 -12.86 9.70 18.38
N GLU A 162 -12.03 9.02 17.60
CA GLU A 162 -11.89 7.57 17.67
C GLU A 162 -10.80 7.17 18.66
N GLU A 163 -10.99 6.02 19.31
CA GLU A 163 -9.99 5.37 20.13
C GLU A 163 -8.94 4.71 19.22
N ILE A 164 -7.68 5.06 19.43
CA ILE A 164 -6.55 4.49 18.71
C ILE A 164 -6.34 3.06 19.24
N SER A 165 -6.86 2.07 18.54
CA SER A 165 -6.64 0.67 18.93
C SER A 165 -5.18 0.24 18.70
N GLY A 166 -4.72 -0.81 19.39
CA GLY A 166 -3.41 -1.40 19.14
C GLY A 166 -3.25 -1.83 17.69
N GLU A 167 -4.30 -2.41 17.09
CA GLU A 167 -4.30 -2.85 15.69
C GLU A 167 -4.13 -1.66 14.72
N ALA A 168 -4.76 -0.52 15.00
CA ALA A 168 -4.61 0.68 14.17
C ALA A 168 -3.20 1.27 14.29
N LEU A 169 -2.66 1.30 15.51
CA LEU A 169 -1.30 1.76 15.74
C LEU A 169 -0.28 0.87 15.02
N ASP A 170 -0.42 -0.44 15.13
CA ASP A 170 0.45 -1.41 14.44
C ASP A 170 0.36 -1.27 12.92
N LEU A 171 -0.85 -0.98 12.38
CA LEU A 171 -1.04 -0.73 10.96
C LEU A 171 -0.30 0.53 10.51
N VAL A 172 -0.44 1.64 11.26
CA VAL A 172 0.26 2.90 10.98
C VAL A 172 1.77 2.70 10.99
N LEU A 173 2.31 2.02 12.01
CA LEU A 173 3.75 1.76 12.12
C LEU A 173 4.27 0.90 10.97
N ARG A 174 3.56 -0.15 10.58
CA ARG A 174 3.91 -0.97 9.41
C ARG A 174 3.94 -0.15 8.11
N PHE A 175 2.95 0.72 7.90
CA PHE A 175 2.94 1.56 6.70
C PHE A 175 4.11 2.53 6.66
N MET A 176 4.50 3.09 7.81
CA MET A 176 5.71 3.91 7.92
C MET A 176 6.98 3.11 7.60
N GLU A 177 7.10 1.88 8.12
CA GLU A 177 8.23 0.99 7.84
C GLU A 177 8.32 0.59 6.36
N GLN A 178 7.18 0.47 5.69
CA GLN A 178 7.08 0.20 4.25
C GLN A 178 7.31 1.45 3.37
N GLY A 179 7.54 2.61 3.98
CA GLY A 179 7.74 3.87 3.26
C GLY A 179 6.47 4.43 2.62
N LEU A 180 5.28 3.95 3.04
CA LEU A 180 4.01 4.49 2.54
C LEU A 180 3.76 5.88 3.12
N PRO A 181 3.16 6.79 2.33
CA PRO A 181 2.96 8.18 2.74
C PRO A 181 1.81 8.31 3.75
N VAL A 182 2.11 8.05 5.01
CA VAL A 182 1.19 8.32 6.13
C VAL A 182 1.17 9.81 6.41
N GLN A 183 -0.02 10.38 6.46
CA GLN A 183 -0.26 11.82 6.61
C GLN A 183 -1.40 12.08 7.59
N GLY A 184 -1.63 13.36 7.88
CA GLY A 184 -2.73 13.83 8.72
C GLY A 184 -2.25 14.52 9.99
N PRO A 185 -1.38 13.91 10.80
CA PRO A 185 -0.87 14.53 12.00
C PRO A 185 -0.13 15.84 11.73
N GLN A 186 -0.21 16.76 12.68
CA GLN A 186 0.51 18.03 12.65
C GLN A 186 2.03 17.80 12.61
N ASP A 187 2.49 16.76 13.30
CA ASP A 187 3.87 16.30 13.19
C ASP A 187 4.10 15.45 11.96
N ARG A 188 4.74 16.03 10.96
CA ARG A 188 5.08 15.33 9.71
C ARG A 188 6.13 14.22 9.89
N ALA A 189 6.90 14.28 10.97
CA ALA A 189 7.86 13.24 11.32
C ALA A 189 7.18 12.01 11.95
N LEU A 190 5.91 12.14 12.34
CA LEU A 190 5.13 11.09 12.99
C LEU A 190 5.80 10.57 14.27
N GLU A 191 6.53 11.44 14.98
CA GLU A 191 7.11 11.12 16.27
C GLU A 191 6.08 11.23 17.40
N TRP A 192 5.14 12.18 17.27
CA TRP A 192 4.07 12.44 18.24
C TRP A 192 2.73 12.68 17.54
N LEU A 193 1.66 12.55 18.32
CA LEU A 193 0.28 12.74 17.90
C LEU A 193 -0.44 13.61 18.92
N LEU A 194 -1.38 14.44 18.44
CA LEU A 194 -2.33 15.13 19.31
C LEU A 194 -3.49 14.21 19.65
N VAL A 195 -3.71 14.02 20.94
CA VAL A 195 -4.83 13.24 21.48
C VAL A 195 -5.67 14.11 22.39
N VAL A 196 -6.94 13.76 22.54
CA VAL A 196 -7.84 14.45 23.49
C VAL A 196 -7.29 14.25 24.89
N ARG A 197 -7.10 15.38 25.61
CA ARG A 197 -6.66 15.35 27.00
C ARG A 197 -7.69 14.62 27.86
N GLN A 198 -7.27 13.59 28.54
CA GLN A 198 -8.09 12.91 29.52
C GLN A 198 -7.91 13.62 30.86
N ASN A 199 -8.98 14.24 31.36
CA ASN A 199 -8.98 14.72 32.74
C ASN A 199 -8.96 13.49 33.64
N ILE A 200 -7.82 13.21 34.24
CA ILE A 200 -7.75 12.26 35.35
C ILE A 200 -8.36 13.00 36.54
N ASP A 201 -9.68 12.88 36.70
CA ASP A 201 -10.29 13.32 37.97
C ASP A 201 -9.65 12.49 39.09
N ARG A 202 -8.88 13.20 39.90
CA ARG A 202 -8.31 12.68 41.17
C ARG A 202 -9.38 12.72 42.25
#